data_653b5ae41c44675acecb3b2fc7c8e4b3
#
_entry.id   653b5ae41c44675acecb3b2fc7c8e4b3
#
_cell.length_a   1.000
_cell.length_b   1.000
_cell.length_c   1.000
_cell.angle_alpha   90.00
_cell.angle_beta   90.00
_cell.angle_gamma   90.00
#
_symmetry.space_group_name_H-M   'P 1'
#
loop_
_entity.id
_entity.type
_entity.pdbx_description
1 polymer ?
#
loop_
_entity_poly.entity_id
_entity_poly.type
_entity_poly.pdbx_seq_one_letter_code
_entity_poly.pdbx_strand_id
1 'polypeptide(L)' 'MSKEMQLLNSKIQFYKRLINVYDELNFVSKSNKFDYKIKEYQDILIDLYRRVQELKKEEK' A
#
# COMPACT_ATOMS: atom_id res chain seq x y z
N MET A 1 -8.33 -3.67 -18.80
CA MET A 1 -8.46 -3.62 -17.33
C MET A 1 -9.69 -2.82 -16.94
N SER A 2 -10.38 -3.26 -15.89
CA SER A 2 -11.53 -2.52 -15.38
C SER A 2 -11.09 -1.24 -14.70
N LYS A 3 -12.02 -0.29 -14.57
CA LYS A 3 -11.74 0.96 -13.85
C LYS A 3 -11.40 0.69 -12.39
N GLU A 4 -12.05 -0.29 -11.79
CA GLU A 4 -11.78 -0.67 -10.40
C GLU A 4 -10.35 -1.18 -10.24
N MET A 5 -9.88 -2.00 -11.17
CA MET A 5 -8.50 -2.51 -11.13
C MET A 5 -7.49 -1.37 -11.25
N GLN A 6 -7.74 -0.43 -12.16
CA GLN A 6 -6.85 0.74 -12.32
C GLN A 6 -6.81 1.57 -11.05
N LEU A 7 -7.97 1.79 -10.43
CA LEU A 7 -8.05 2.55 -9.18
C LEU A 7 -7.31 1.86 -8.06
N LEU A 8 -7.47 0.53 -7.94
CA LEU A 8 -6.75 -0.24 -6.92
C LEU A 8 -5.24 -0.16 -7.12
N ASN A 9 -4.77 -0.30 -8.36
CA ASN A 9 -3.35 -0.20 -8.67
C ASN A 9 -2.79 1.18 -8.31
N SER A 10 -3.55 2.24 -8.58
CA SER A 10 -3.14 3.60 -8.22
C SER A 10 -3.02 3.77 -6.72
N LYS A 11 -3.97 3.24 -5.96
CA LYS A 11 -3.92 3.28 -4.50
C LYS A 11 -2.72 2.49 -3.96
N ILE A 12 -2.46 1.31 -4.52
CA ILE A 12 -1.33 0.50 -4.11
C ILE A 12 -0.03 1.28 -4.30
N GLN A 13 0.15 1.92 -5.45
CA GLN A 13 1.35 2.71 -5.71
C GLN A 13 1.47 3.88 -4.74
N PHE A 14 0.37 4.55 -4.45
CA PHE A 14 0.34 5.65 -3.52
C PHE A 14 0.82 5.22 -2.12
N TYR A 15 0.26 4.14 -1.59
CA TYR A 15 0.63 3.67 -0.25
C TYR A 15 2.05 3.12 -0.20
N LYS A 16 2.53 2.50 -1.27
CA LYS A 16 3.94 2.09 -1.35
C LYS A 16 4.88 3.27 -1.22
N ARG A 17 4.56 4.38 -1.89
CA ARG A 17 5.37 5.60 -1.81
C ARG A 17 5.36 6.17 -0.39
N LEU A 18 4.20 6.19 0.25
CA LEU A 18 4.10 6.67 1.63
C LEU A 18 4.96 5.84 2.57
N ILE A 19 4.92 4.52 2.45
CA ILE A 19 5.74 3.64 3.27
C ILE A 19 7.22 3.97 3.07
N ASN A 20 7.65 4.14 1.82
CA ASN A 20 9.04 4.48 1.53
C ASN A 20 9.45 5.82 2.14
N VAL A 21 8.58 6.82 2.07
CA VAL A 21 8.84 8.14 2.66
C VAL A 21 9.03 8.03 4.17
N TYR A 22 8.11 7.33 4.85
CA TYR A 22 8.22 7.20 6.31
C TYR A 22 9.40 6.34 6.73
N ASP A 23 9.75 5.34 5.92
CA ASP A 23 10.93 4.52 6.15
C ASP A 23 12.20 5.36 6.09
N GLU A 24 12.30 6.25 5.10
CA GLU A 24 13.42 7.18 4.99
C GLU A 24 13.46 8.16 6.16
N LEU A 25 12.29 8.66 6.58
CA LEU A 25 12.22 9.56 7.72
C LEU A 25 12.72 8.89 9.00
N ASN A 26 12.35 7.63 9.20
CA ASN A 26 12.86 6.86 10.33
C ASN A 26 14.38 6.72 10.25
N PHE A 27 14.90 6.42 9.08
CA PHE A 27 16.33 6.25 8.87
C PHE A 27 17.10 7.55 9.14
N VAL A 28 16.64 8.67 8.58
CA VAL A 28 17.30 9.96 8.74
C VAL A 28 17.24 10.45 10.18
N SER A 29 16.10 10.27 10.84
CA SER A 29 15.92 10.70 12.23
C SER A 29 16.53 9.71 13.23
N LYS A 30 16.98 8.55 12.77
CA LYS A 30 17.51 7.45 13.61
C LYS A 30 16.53 7.06 14.69
N SER A 31 15.26 6.98 14.32
CA SER A 31 14.21 6.61 15.25
C SER A 31 13.18 5.73 14.55
N ASN A 32 12.25 5.20 15.31
CA ASN A 32 11.16 4.39 14.77
C ASN A 32 9.79 5.03 15.05
N LYS A 33 9.77 6.35 15.17
CA LYS A 33 8.53 7.04 15.54
C LYS A 33 7.45 6.97 14.48
N PHE A 34 7.78 6.64 13.23
CA PHE A 34 6.82 6.49 12.14
C PHE A 34 6.43 5.04 11.87
N ASP A 35 6.91 4.10 12.67
CA ASP A 35 6.60 2.67 12.46
C ASP A 35 5.10 2.40 12.51
N TYR A 36 4.35 3.09 13.36
CA TYR A 36 2.90 2.91 13.45
C TYR A 36 2.19 3.25 12.14
N LYS A 37 2.68 4.28 11.44
CA LYS A 37 2.13 4.67 10.14
C LYS A 37 2.49 3.66 9.05
N ILE A 38 3.73 3.20 9.06
CA ILE A 38 4.18 2.17 8.12
C ILE A 38 3.33 0.91 8.26
N LYS A 39 3.10 0.47 9.49
CA LYS A 39 2.27 -0.70 9.76
C LYS A 39 0.83 -0.49 9.28
N GLU A 40 0.27 0.68 9.56
CA GLU A 40 -1.09 1.02 9.13
C GLU A 40 -1.22 0.94 7.61
N TYR A 41 -0.27 1.51 6.87
CA TYR A 41 -0.29 1.48 5.40
C TYR A 41 -0.04 0.08 4.86
N GLN A 42 0.79 -0.72 5.52
CA GLN A 42 0.99 -2.12 5.14
C GLN A 42 -0.31 -2.92 5.27
N ASP A 43 -1.08 -2.68 6.33
CA ASP A 43 -2.38 -3.33 6.51
C ASP A 43 -3.36 -2.93 5.40
N ILE A 44 -3.37 -1.66 5.02
CA ILE A 44 -4.18 -1.18 3.91
C ILE A 44 -3.76 -1.87 2.61
N LEU A 45 -2.45 -2.00 2.37
CA LEU A 45 -1.95 -2.68 1.17
C LEU A 45 -2.38 -4.15 1.12
N ILE A 46 -2.38 -4.84 2.24
CA ILE A 46 -2.84 -6.23 2.30
C ILE A 46 -4.30 -6.32 1.83
N ASP A 47 -5.15 -5.42 2.29
CA ASP A 47 -6.55 -5.39 1.88
C ASP A 47 -6.70 -5.08 0.39
N LEU A 48 -5.91 -4.14 -0.12
CA LEU A 48 -5.93 -3.79 -1.54
C LEU A 48 -5.49 -4.96 -2.41
N TYR A 49 -4.42 -5.65 -2.04
CA TYR A 49 -3.95 -6.83 -2.77
C TYR A 49 -4.98 -7.95 -2.74
N ARG A 50 -5.65 -8.13 -1.62
CA ARG A 50 -6.72 -9.13 -1.51
C ARG A 50 -7.84 -8.82 -2.49
N ARG A 51 -8.25 -7.55 -2.60
CA ARG A 51 -9.29 -7.15 -3.56
C ARG A 51 -8.84 -7.35 -5.00
N VAL A 52 -7.57 -7.06 -5.31
CA VAL A 52 -7.01 -7.32 -6.64
C VAL A 52 -7.12 -8.80 -6.98
N GLN A 53 -6.79 -9.69 -6.04
CA GLN A 53 -6.88 -11.13 -6.26
C GLN A 53 -8.32 -11.59 -6.51
N GLU A 54 -9.28 -11.02 -5.78
CA GLU A 54 -10.70 -11.30 -5.98
C GLU A 54 -11.14 -10.92 -7.39
N LEU A 55 -10.75 -9.73 -7.85
CA LEU A 55 -11.10 -9.25 -9.18
C LEU A 55 -10.48 -10.11 -10.28
N LYS A 56 -9.25 -10.56 -10.10
CA LYS A 56 -8.60 -11.46 -11.06
C LYS A 56 -9.35 -12.78 -11.18
N LYS A 57 -9.90 -13.30 -10.10
CA LYS A 57 -10.71 -14.51 -10.12
C LYS A 57 -12.03 -14.28 -10.85
N GLU A 58 -12.64 -13.12 -10.67
CA GLU A 58 -13.92 -12.78 -11.29
C GLU A 58 -13.80 -12.58 -12.81
N GLU A 59 -12.63 -12.17 -13.29
CA GLU A 59 -12.39 -11.86 -14.69
C GLU A 59 -12.09 -13.10 -15.56
N LYS A 60 -12.18 -14.29 -15.06
CA LYS A 60 -11.94 -15.50 -15.83
C LYS A 60 -13.06 -15.82 -16.81
#